data_d5a2ce2d89b34fff1fbcdf42ef61a475
#
_entry.id   d5a2ce2d89b34fff1fbcdf42ef61a475
#
_cell.length_a   1.000
_cell.length_b   1.000
_cell.length_c   1.000
_cell.angle_alpha   90.00
_cell.angle_beta   90.00
_cell.angle_gamma   90.00
#
_symmetry.space_group_name_H-M   'P 1'
#
loop_
_entity.id
_entity.type
_entity.pdbx_description
1 polymer ?
#
loop_
_entity_poly.entity_id
_entity_poly.type
_entity_poly.pdbx_seq_one_letter_code
_entity_poly.pdbx_strand_id
1 'polypeptide(L)'
;MIDFEHVSKQYKHNAKPALEDVNFHVDDGEFVFLLGHSGAGKSTLLKLILREALPTSGKVTVLGKDVAKLRRRKIPYLRRQMGIIFQDFRLIPSMTVYENVAFAMHVLNVPRREIRPRVEYILELVHLEDKAKCYP
;
A
#
# COMPACT_ATOMS: atom_id res chain seq x y z
N MET A 1 2.60 -7.17 -11.08
CA MET A 1 3.27 -8.46 -10.79
C MET A 1 3.88 -8.43 -9.40
N ILE A 2 3.57 -9.43 -8.57
CA ILE A 2 4.09 -9.66 -7.21
C ILE A 2 4.54 -11.11 -7.12
N ASP A 3 5.69 -11.36 -6.48
CA ASP A 3 6.28 -12.69 -6.42
C ASP A 3 6.88 -12.96 -5.03
N PHE A 4 6.54 -14.10 -4.45
CA PHE A 4 7.03 -14.59 -3.17
C PHE A 4 7.69 -15.95 -3.38
N GLU A 5 9.00 -16.03 -3.14
CA GLU A 5 9.82 -17.22 -3.32
C GLU A 5 10.38 -17.66 -1.95
N HIS A 6 9.86 -18.76 -1.38
CA HIS A 6 10.28 -19.33 -0.10
C HIS A 6 10.33 -18.32 1.05
N VAL A 7 9.30 -17.46 1.14
CA VAL A 7 9.28 -16.33 2.06
C VAL A 7 8.84 -16.75 3.45
N SER A 8 9.72 -16.54 4.42
CA SER A 8 9.39 -16.64 5.84
C SER A 8 9.57 -15.30 6.55
N LYS A 9 8.72 -15.05 7.56
CA LYS A 9 8.82 -13.86 8.40
C LYS A 9 8.61 -14.19 9.86
N GLN A 10 9.68 -14.03 10.65
CA GLN A 10 9.67 -14.12 12.10
C GLN A 10 9.82 -12.71 12.71
N TYR A 11 8.96 -12.35 13.65
CA TYR A 11 9.13 -11.16 14.49
C TYR A 11 9.84 -11.52 15.80
N LYS A 12 10.73 -10.66 16.27
CA LYS A 12 11.61 -10.92 17.42
C LYS A 12 10.89 -11.37 18.70
N HIS A 13 9.65 -10.95 18.90
CA HIS A 13 8.88 -11.23 20.12
C HIS A 13 7.83 -12.32 19.95
N ASN A 14 7.72 -12.93 18.78
CA ASN A 14 6.75 -13.97 18.52
C ASN A 14 7.40 -15.35 18.55
N ALA A 15 6.79 -16.31 19.29
CA ALA A 15 7.28 -17.68 19.36
C ALA A 15 7.15 -18.41 18.01
N LYS A 16 6.11 -18.06 17.22
CA LYS A 16 5.85 -18.66 15.90
C LYS A 16 6.12 -17.65 14.78
N PRO A 17 6.56 -18.10 13.59
CA PRO A 17 6.68 -17.25 12.43
C PRO A 17 5.29 -16.71 12.03
N ALA A 18 5.27 -15.47 11.55
CA ALA A 18 4.07 -14.85 10.99
C ALA A 18 3.79 -15.33 9.56
N LEU A 19 4.83 -15.76 8.85
CA LEU A 19 4.81 -16.43 7.55
C LEU A 19 5.87 -17.51 7.53
N GLU A 20 5.57 -18.67 6.97
CA GLU A 20 6.46 -19.81 6.90
C GLU A 20 6.43 -20.39 5.48
N ASP A 21 7.56 -20.35 4.79
CA ASP A 21 7.78 -20.87 3.44
C ASP A 21 6.69 -20.53 2.41
N VAL A 22 6.25 -19.26 2.40
CA VAL A 22 5.18 -18.79 1.52
C VAL A 22 5.68 -18.63 0.10
N ASN A 23 4.97 -19.27 -0.83
CA ASN A 23 5.24 -19.23 -2.26
C ASN A 23 3.96 -18.87 -3.00
N PHE A 24 3.94 -17.78 -3.75
CA PHE A 24 2.87 -17.42 -4.68
C PHE A 24 3.33 -16.37 -5.67
N HIS A 25 2.61 -16.28 -6.77
CA HIS A 25 2.79 -15.31 -7.81
C HIS A 25 1.46 -14.61 -8.12
N VAL A 26 1.50 -13.32 -8.44
CA VAL A 26 0.36 -12.53 -8.92
C VAL A 26 0.79 -11.80 -10.18
N ASP A 27 0.14 -12.09 -11.29
CA ASP A 27 0.39 -11.46 -12.58
C ASP A 27 -0.20 -10.04 -12.67
N ASP A 28 0.21 -9.31 -13.70
CA ASP A 28 -0.39 -8.03 -14.01
C ASP A 28 -1.82 -8.23 -14.53
N GLY A 29 -2.78 -7.45 -14.01
CA GLY A 29 -4.19 -7.55 -14.34
C GLY A 29 -4.94 -8.66 -13.59
N GLU A 30 -4.28 -9.45 -12.77
CA GLU A 30 -4.91 -10.49 -11.96
C GLU A 30 -5.62 -9.91 -10.74
N PHE A 31 -6.76 -10.49 -10.39
CA PHE A 31 -7.53 -10.16 -9.19
C PHE A 31 -7.46 -11.32 -8.19
N VAL A 32 -6.85 -11.08 -7.03
CA VAL A 32 -6.55 -12.11 -6.03
C VAL A 32 -7.19 -11.80 -4.70
N PHE A 33 -7.87 -12.77 -4.11
CA PHE A 33 -8.35 -12.73 -2.72
C PHE A 33 -7.34 -13.39 -1.78
N LEU A 34 -6.95 -12.67 -0.73
CA LEU A 34 -6.16 -13.21 0.36
C LEU A 34 -7.08 -13.60 1.53
N LEU A 35 -7.40 -14.88 1.65
CA LEU A 35 -8.28 -15.41 2.68
C LEU A 35 -7.49 -15.98 3.86
N GLY A 36 -8.07 -15.92 5.05
CA GLY A 36 -7.49 -16.49 6.28
C GLY A 36 -8.08 -15.85 7.54
N HIS A 37 -8.00 -16.57 8.66
CA HIS A 37 -8.44 -16.08 9.97
C HIS A 37 -7.59 -14.88 10.45
N SER A 38 -8.03 -14.23 11.54
CA SER A 38 -7.23 -13.18 12.19
C SER A 38 -5.89 -13.77 12.67
N GLY A 39 -4.79 -13.06 12.43
CA GLY A 39 -3.46 -13.55 12.75
C GLY A 39 -2.81 -14.48 11.70
N ALA A 40 -3.49 -14.84 10.63
CA ALA A 40 -2.95 -15.71 9.56
C ALA A 40 -1.82 -15.09 8.71
N GLY A 41 -1.28 -13.94 9.08
CA GLY A 41 -0.17 -13.32 8.36
C GLY A 41 -0.54 -12.36 7.24
N LYS A 42 -1.84 -12.14 6.93
CA LYS A 42 -2.29 -11.25 5.84
C LYS A 42 -1.67 -9.85 5.88
N SER A 43 -1.72 -9.21 7.05
CA SER A 43 -1.10 -7.88 7.23
C SER A 43 0.42 -7.92 7.12
N THR A 44 1.05 -9.05 7.43
CA THR A 44 2.50 -9.24 7.25
C THR A 44 2.87 -9.31 5.78
N LEU A 45 2.07 -9.99 4.95
CA LEU A 45 2.25 -10.00 3.49
C LEU A 45 2.22 -8.58 2.93
N LEU A 46 1.20 -7.78 3.28
CA LEU A 46 1.10 -6.39 2.86
C LEU A 46 2.31 -5.55 3.31
N LYS A 47 2.77 -5.73 4.56
CA LYS A 47 3.97 -5.03 5.07
C LYS A 47 5.23 -5.40 4.29
N LEU A 48 5.37 -6.63 3.82
CA LEU A 48 6.49 -7.05 2.97
C LEU A 48 6.39 -6.42 1.57
N ILE A 49 5.22 -6.47 0.95
CA ILE A 49 4.96 -5.82 -0.36
C ILE A 49 5.28 -4.33 -0.31
N LEU A 50 4.83 -3.64 0.75
CA LEU A 50 5.07 -2.21 0.98
C LEU A 50 6.49 -1.87 1.43
N ARG A 51 7.33 -2.87 1.68
CA ARG A 51 8.67 -2.66 2.27
C ARG A 51 8.60 -1.96 3.63
N GLU A 52 7.53 -2.16 4.40
CA GLU A 52 7.43 -1.76 5.83
C GLU A 52 8.15 -2.77 6.72
N ALA A 53 8.21 -4.02 6.28
CA ALA A 53 9.02 -5.08 6.88
C ALA A 53 9.92 -5.72 5.83
N LEU A 54 10.92 -6.44 6.29
CA LEU A 54 11.76 -7.32 5.47
C LEU A 54 11.45 -8.78 5.76
N PRO A 55 11.53 -9.67 4.79
CA PRO A 55 11.49 -11.10 5.05
C PRO A 55 12.67 -11.52 5.93
N THR A 56 12.50 -12.58 6.70
CA THR A 56 13.59 -13.23 7.47
C THR A 56 14.40 -14.13 6.55
N SER A 57 13.72 -14.83 5.64
CA SER A 57 14.31 -15.63 4.55
C SER A 57 13.43 -15.58 3.32
N GLY A 58 13.95 -16.06 2.20
CA GLY A 58 13.27 -16.02 0.92
C GLY A 58 13.37 -14.68 0.22
N LYS A 59 12.62 -14.51 -0.87
CA LYS A 59 12.69 -13.34 -1.73
C LYS A 59 11.29 -12.82 -2.05
N VAL A 60 11.10 -11.51 -1.92
CA VAL A 60 9.87 -10.80 -2.32
C VAL A 60 10.22 -9.86 -3.46
N THR A 61 9.56 -10.04 -4.60
CA THR A 61 9.67 -9.16 -5.76
C THR A 61 8.35 -8.44 -5.99
N VAL A 62 8.40 -7.12 -6.15
CA VAL A 62 7.24 -6.27 -6.41
C VAL A 62 7.55 -5.36 -7.58
N LEU A 63 6.72 -5.39 -8.63
CA LEU A 63 6.93 -4.64 -9.87
C LEU A 63 8.35 -4.87 -10.43
N GLY A 64 8.82 -6.11 -10.44
CA GLY A 64 10.15 -6.50 -10.91
C GLY A 64 11.32 -6.10 -10.01
N LYS A 65 11.06 -5.58 -8.79
CA LYS A 65 12.11 -5.11 -7.87
C LYS A 65 12.15 -5.99 -6.62
N ASP A 66 13.31 -6.55 -6.31
CA ASP A 66 13.56 -7.22 -5.03
C ASP A 66 13.48 -6.20 -3.89
N VAL A 67 12.45 -6.34 -3.04
CA VAL A 67 12.19 -5.37 -1.96
C VAL A 67 13.29 -5.35 -0.90
N ALA A 68 14.00 -6.47 -0.69
CA ALA A 68 15.09 -6.55 0.28
C ALA A 68 16.31 -5.74 -0.16
N LYS A 69 16.60 -5.73 -1.47
CA LYS A 69 17.74 -5.03 -2.08
C LYS A 69 17.48 -3.55 -2.34
N LEU A 70 16.24 -3.07 -2.20
CA LEU A 70 15.91 -1.67 -2.41
C LEU A 70 16.60 -0.77 -1.37
N ARG A 71 17.37 0.20 -1.86
CA ARG A 71 17.91 1.29 -1.02
C ARG A 71 16.76 2.10 -0.42
N ARG A 72 16.89 2.56 0.84
CA ARG A 72 15.84 3.33 1.56
C ARG A 72 15.26 4.48 0.74
N ARG A 73 16.10 5.24 0.05
CA ARG A 73 15.69 6.37 -0.81
C ARG A 73 14.81 5.98 -2.02
N LYS A 74 14.79 4.69 -2.40
CA LYS A 74 13.98 4.17 -3.51
C LYS A 74 12.62 3.63 -3.08
N ILE A 75 12.42 3.39 -1.78
CA ILE A 75 11.14 2.88 -1.25
C ILE A 75 9.95 3.80 -1.58
N PRO A 76 10.03 5.14 -1.42
CA PRO A 76 8.92 6.01 -1.80
C PRO A 76 8.53 5.89 -3.27
N TYR A 77 9.50 5.67 -4.17
CA TYR A 77 9.24 5.50 -5.60
C TYR A 77 8.54 4.16 -5.92
N LEU A 78 8.82 3.10 -5.16
CA LEU A 78 8.07 1.85 -5.25
C LEU A 78 6.62 2.07 -4.79
N ARG A 79 6.43 2.66 -3.60
CA ARG A 79 5.10 2.89 -3.02
C ARG A 79 4.21 3.80 -3.87
N ARG A 80 4.78 4.78 -4.58
CA ARG A 80 4.04 5.66 -5.51
C ARG A 80 3.45 4.92 -6.72
N GLN A 81 3.91 3.71 -7.01
CA GLN A 81 3.41 2.86 -8.10
C GLN A 81 2.27 1.93 -7.64
N MET A 82 1.87 2.01 -6.37
CA MET A 82 0.83 1.17 -5.77
C MET A 82 -0.27 2.04 -5.17
N GLY A 83 -1.52 1.72 -5.45
CA GLY A 83 -2.67 2.24 -4.72
C GLY A 83 -2.97 1.33 -3.51
N ILE A 84 -3.08 1.91 -2.32
CA ILE A 84 -3.30 1.15 -1.08
C ILE A 84 -4.47 1.75 -0.33
N ILE A 85 -5.44 0.90 0.01
CA ILE A 85 -6.54 1.27 0.90
C ILE A 85 -6.26 0.63 2.26
N PHE A 86 -6.05 1.45 3.27
CA PHE A 86 -5.79 0.99 4.63
C PHE A 86 -7.10 0.80 5.40
N GLN A 87 -7.12 -0.17 6.31
CA GLN A 87 -8.28 -0.43 7.15
C GLN A 87 -8.60 0.74 8.09
N ASP A 88 -7.59 1.49 8.53
CA ASP A 88 -7.67 2.67 9.39
C ASP A 88 -7.80 3.98 8.60
N PHE A 89 -8.08 3.90 7.29
CA PHE A 89 -8.24 4.99 6.33
C PHE A 89 -7.05 5.95 6.22
N ARG A 90 -6.24 6.14 7.26
CA ARG A 90 -5.07 7.04 7.37
C ARG A 90 -5.34 8.46 6.90
N LEU A 91 -6.52 8.97 7.22
CA LEU A 91 -6.87 10.36 6.95
C LEU A 91 -6.03 11.30 7.84
N ILE A 92 -5.75 12.49 7.33
CA ILE A 92 -5.09 13.56 8.07
C ILE A 92 -6.18 14.42 8.69
N PRO A 93 -6.41 14.35 10.03
CA PRO A 93 -7.57 14.99 10.67
C PRO A 93 -7.57 16.53 10.58
N SER A 94 -6.38 17.13 10.40
CA SER A 94 -6.21 18.58 10.24
C SER A 94 -6.42 19.07 8.80
N MET A 95 -6.75 18.19 7.88
CA MET A 95 -7.03 18.50 6.48
C MET A 95 -8.50 18.21 6.18
N THR A 96 -9.10 19.03 5.33
CA THR A 96 -10.44 18.80 4.80
C THR A 96 -10.49 17.57 3.91
N VAL A 97 -11.69 17.11 3.55
CA VAL A 97 -11.89 16.00 2.59
C VAL A 97 -11.18 16.32 1.28
N TYR A 98 -11.35 17.53 0.74
CA TYR A 98 -10.66 17.99 -0.46
C TYR A 98 -9.13 17.88 -0.33
N GLU A 99 -8.58 18.39 0.77
CA GLU A 99 -7.14 18.42 1.02
C GLU A 99 -6.56 17.01 1.20
N ASN A 100 -7.28 16.09 1.85
CA ASN A 100 -6.87 14.68 1.97
C ASN A 100 -6.75 14.01 0.60
N VAL A 101 -7.72 14.22 -0.31
CA VAL A 101 -7.67 13.69 -1.68
C VAL A 101 -6.54 14.35 -2.48
N ALA A 102 -6.43 15.68 -2.39
CA ALA A 102 -5.38 16.45 -3.08
C ALA A 102 -3.97 16.09 -2.61
N PHE A 103 -3.80 15.71 -1.33
CA PHE A 103 -2.51 15.36 -0.74
C PHE A 103 -1.79 14.24 -1.51
N ALA A 104 -2.52 13.18 -1.88
CA ALA A 104 -1.94 12.09 -2.66
C ALA A 104 -1.39 12.58 -4.02
N MET A 105 -2.08 13.51 -4.67
CA MET A 105 -1.66 14.07 -5.95
C MET A 105 -0.43 14.99 -5.79
N HIS A 106 -0.33 15.75 -4.68
CA HIS A 106 0.86 16.51 -4.34
C HIS A 106 2.07 15.61 -4.13
N VAL A 107 1.91 14.49 -3.42
CA VAL A 107 2.98 13.50 -3.22
C VAL A 107 3.46 12.88 -4.54
N LEU A 108 2.55 12.74 -5.51
CA LEU A 108 2.88 12.26 -6.86
C LEU A 108 3.46 13.34 -7.78
N ASN A 109 3.60 14.59 -7.31
CA ASN A 109 4.03 15.75 -8.08
C ASN A 109 3.13 16.06 -9.30
N VAL A 110 1.82 15.84 -9.17
CA VAL A 110 0.86 16.22 -10.21
C VAL A 110 0.87 17.76 -10.36
N PRO A 111 0.87 18.29 -11.58
CA PRO A 111 0.82 19.75 -11.82
C PRO A 111 -0.40 20.38 -11.13
N ARG A 112 -0.19 21.52 -10.45
CA ARG A 112 -1.25 22.19 -9.67
C ARG A 112 -2.53 22.44 -10.45
N ARG A 113 -2.42 22.77 -11.74
CA ARG A 113 -3.57 23.01 -12.63
C ARG A 113 -4.46 21.76 -12.82
N GLU A 114 -3.92 20.56 -12.61
CA GLU A 114 -4.62 19.29 -12.79
C GLU A 114 -5.24 18.78 -11.49
N ILE A 115 -4.76 19.25 -10.33
CA ILE A 115 -5.21 18.76 -9.01
C ILE A 115 -6.68 19.08 -8.79
N ARG A 116 -7.07 20.36 -8.95
CA ARG A 116 -8.42 20.80 -8.67
C ARG A 116 -9.48 20.06 -9.48
N PRO A 117 -9.44 20.04 -10.82
CA PRO A 117 -10.48 19.37 -11.59
C PRO A 117 -10.53 17.86 -11.31
N ARG A 118 -9.39 17.25 -11.00
CA ARG A 118 -9.33 15.82 -10.70
C ARG A 118 -9.89 15.49 -9.32
N VAL A 119 -9.65 16.32 -8.31
CA VAL A 119 -10.23 16.16 -6.96
C VAL A 119 -11.74 16.36 -7.03
N GLU A 120 -12.23 17.43 -7.70
CA GLU A 120 -13.65 17.69 -7.90
C GLU A 120 -14.35 16.51 -8.57
N TYR A 121 -13.78 15.97 -9.65
CA TYR A 121 -14.28 14.77 -10.33
C TYR A 121 -14.35 13.53 -9.42
N ILE A 122 -13.31 13.28 -8.61
CA ILE A 122 -13.31 12.13 -7.69
C ILE A 122 -14.35 12.29 -6.60
N LEU A 123 -14.52 13.49 -6.04
CA LEU A 123 -15.52 13.76 -5.01
C LEU A 123 -16.94 13.58 -5.56
N GLU A 124 -17.20 14.02 -6.78
CA GLU A 124 -18.48 13.81 -7.48
C GLU A 124 -18.73 12.31 -7.71
N LEU A 125 -17.72 11.57 -8.17
CA LEU A 125 -17.83 10.12 -8.42
C LEU A 125 -18.25 9.32 -7.18
N VAL A 126 -17.83 9.78 -5.99
CA VAL A 126 -18.15 9.12 -4.70
C VAL A 126 -19.25 9.83 -3.91
N HIS A 127 -19.92 10.82 -4.50
CA HIS A 127 -21.00 11.63 -3.90
C HIS A 127 -20.57 12.33 -2.60
N LEU A 128 -19.40 12.93 -2.58
CA LEU A 128 -18.83 13.70 -1.47
C LEU A 128 -18.52 15.16 -1.82
N GLU A 129 -19.03 15.67 -2.94
CA GLU A 129 -18.81 17.05 -3.39
C GLU A 129 -19.24 18.09 -2.33
N ASP A 130 -20.39 17.86 -1.68
CA ASP A 130 -20.91 18.73 -0.60
C ASP A 130 -20.06 18.69 0.67
N LYS A 131 -19.22 17.66 0.83
CA LYS A 131 -18.35 17.46 1.98
C LYS A 131 -16.92 17.94 1.74
N ALA A 132 -16.61 18.47 0.59
CA ALA A 132 -15.25 18.87 0.20
C ALA A 132 -14.54 19.74 1.25
N LYS A 133 -15.28 20.63 1.92
CA LYS A 133 -14.76 21.56 2.96
C LYS A 133 -14.87 21.01 4.39
N CYS A 134 -15.49 19.85 4.59
CA CYS A 134 -15.61 19.22 5.91
C CYS A 134 -14.31 18.57 6.32
N TYR A 135 -14.09 18.42 7.61
CA TYR A 135 -13.01 17.62 8.19
C TYR A 135 -13.49 16.18 8.42
N PRO A 136 -12.59 15.18 8.42
CA PRO A 136 -12.90 13.79 8.76
C PRO A 136 -13.48 13.62 10.15
#